data_3a91f7751eb7f4bb9905d3308dd510e2
#
_entry.id   3a91f7751eb7f4bb9905d3308dd510e2
#
_cell.length_a   1.000
_cell.length_b   1.000
_cell.length_c   1.000
_cell.angle_alpha   90.00
_cell.angle_beta   90.00
_cell.angle_gamma   90.00
#
_symmetry.space_group_name_H-M   'P 1'
#
loop_
_entity.id
_entity.type
_entity.pdbx_description
1 polymer ?
#
loop_
_entity_poly.entity_id
_entity_poly.type
_entity_poly.pdbx_seq_one_letter_code
_entity_poly.pdbx_strand_id
1 'polypeptide(L)'
;CELPQSYNHIPLMIYSNSITPAEHTAFGGQIDIQPTVLGLLGIDYLQNNFGVDLLKEERPCMFYTADNMIVGRNATQLYMYNYETNQEFAYHADNGKLVHVPMDDSFLPLKEYSFSMLQSAEYRVKHGKTVNSSETTF
;
A
#
# COMPACT_ATOMS: atom_id res chain seq x y z
N CYS A 1 -17.27 12.54 -1.55
CA CYS A 1 -17.80 11.17 -1.66
C CYS A 1 -16.86 10.27 -0.86
N GLU A 2 -17.35 9.70 0.23
CA GLU A 2 -16.58 8.79 1.05
C GLU A 2 -16.47 7.45 0.33
N LEU A 3 -15.25 6.99 0.11
CA LEU A 3 -15.04 5.62 -0.37
C LEU A 3 -15.33 4.64 0.77
N PRO A 4 -16.30 3.73 0.62
CA PRO A 4 -16.53 2.71 1.63
C PRO A 4 -15.26 1.88 1.84
N GLN A 5 -14.88 1.64 3.08
CA GLN A 5 -13.70 0.83 3.42
C GLN A 5 -13.76 -0.56 2.77
N SER A 6 -14.95 -1.14 2.66
CA SER A 6 -15.18 -2.44 2.01
C SER A 6 -14.81 -2.47 0.53
N TYR A 7 -14.71 -1.33 -0.13
CA TYR A 7 -14.37 -1.25 -1.55
C TYR A 7 -12.90 -1.58 -1.83
N ASN A 8 -12.02 -1.26 -0.89
CA ASN A 8 -10.57 -1.45 -1.03
C ASN A 8 -9.99 -2.50 -0.07
N HIS A 9 -10.81 -3.08 0.81
CA HIS A 9 -10.38 -4.12 1.74
C HIS A 9 -10.65 -5.50 1.14
N ILE A 10 -9.63 -6.07 0.49
CA ILE A 10 -9.71 -7.35 -0.23
C ILE A 10 -8.90 -8.39 0.56
N PRO A 11 -9.49 -9.56 0.89
CA PRO A 11 -8.74 -10.64 1.52
C PRO A 11 -7.77 -11.27 0.51
N LEU A 12 -6.55 -11.58 0.96
CA LEU A 12 -5.59 -12.39 0.23
C LEU A 12 -5.57 -13.80 0.83
N MET A 13 -5.79 -14.81 0.01
CA MET A 13 -5.68 -16.21 0.40
C MET A 13 -4.65 -16.92 -0.46
N ILE A 14 -3.69 -17.59 0.17
CA ILE A 14 -2.68 -18.42 -0.48
C ILE A 14 -2.89 -19.86 0.00
N TYR A 15 -3.10 -20.76 -0.94
CA TYR A 15 -3.29 -22.17 -0.65
C TYR A 15 -2.14 -23.01 -1.20
N SER A 16 -1.57 -23.88 -0.37
CA SER A 16 -0.60 -24.89 -0.78
C SER A 16 -0.58 -26.04 0.21
N ASN A 17 -0.37 -27.26 -0.28
CA ASN A 17 -0.20 -28.44 0.59
C ASN A 17 1.09 -28.39 1.41
N SER A 18 2.02 -27.50 1.07
CA SER A 18 3.33 -27.37 1.70
C SER A 18 3.38 -26.23 2.74
N ILE A 19 2.28 -25.50 2.92
CA ILE A 19 2.21 -24.36 3.84
C ILE A 19 1.36 -24.75 5.06
N THR A 20 1.90 -24.53 6.25
CA THR A 20 1.11 -24.66 7.48
C THR A 20 0.01 -23.59 7.51
N PRO A 21 -1.26 -23.95 7.76
CA PRO A 21 -2.33 -22.97 7.87
C PRO A 21 -2.02 -21.92 8.94
N ALA A 22 -2.09 -20.65 8.54
CA ALA A 22 -1.89 -19.51 9.43
C ALA A 22 -2.74 -18.32 8.97
N GLU A 23 -3.15 -17.49 9.89
CA GLU A 23 -3.78 -16.21 9.63
C GLU A 23 -2.74 -15.10 9.87
N HIS A 24 -2.54 -14.24 8.86
CA HIS A 24 -1.67 -13.09 8.95
C HIS A 24 -2.52 -11.83 8.95
N THR A 25 -2.43 -11.05 10.01
CA THR A 25 -3.13 -9.78 10.18
C THR A 25 -2.27 -8.58 9.77
N ALA A 26 -1.12 -8.85 9.16
CA ALA A 26 -0.21 -7.81 8.69
C ALA A 26 -0.91 -6.87 7.70
N PHE A 27 -0.61 -5.58 7.83
CA PHE A 27 -1.12 -4.57 6.94
C PHE A 27 -0.37 -4.62 5.60
N GLY A 28 -1.11 -4.64 4.49
CA GLY A 28 -0.50 -4.78 3.16
C GLY A 28 -1.41 -4.33 2.03
N GLY A 29 -0.93 -4.42 0.81
CA GLY A 29 -1.65 -4.06 -0.40
C GLY A 29 -1.35 -4.95 -1.60
N GLN A 30 -2.04 -4.69 -2.70
CA GLN A 30 -1.87 -5.47 -3.93
C GLN A 30 -0.43 -5.47 -4.46
N ILE A 31 0.34 -4.39 -4.21
CA ILE A 31 1.74 -4.31 -4.62
C ILE A 31 2.65 -5.30 -3.87
N ASP A 32 2.20 -5.81 -2.73
CA ASP A 32 2.94 -6.74 -1.88
C ASP A 32 2.70 -8.21 -2.26
N ILE A 33 1.73 -8.49 -3.12
CA ILE A 33 1.39 -9.87 -3.54
C ILE A 33 2.58 -10.53 -4.24
N GLN A 34 3.16 -9.85 -5.22
CA GLN A 34 4.28 -10.39 -5.98
C GLN A 34 5.49 -10.74 -5.11
N PRO A 35 6.05 -9.80 -4.31
CA PRO A 35 7.19 -10.11 -3.44
C PRO A 35 6.87 -11.19 -2.40
N THR A 36 5.67 -11.21 -1.85
CA THR A 36 5.25 -12.24 -0.88
C THR A 36 5.19 -13.64 -1.53
N VAL A 37 4.63 -13.75 -2.73
CA VAL A 37 4.55 -15.03 -3.45
C VAL A 37 5.95 -15.51 -3.86
N LEU A 38 6.79 -14.63 -4.39
CA LEU A 38 8.17 -14.99 -4.77
C LEU A 38 9.00 -15.40 -3.56
N GLY A 39 8.82 -14.71 -2.42
CA GLY A 39 9.45 -15.07 -1.15
C GLY A 39 9.02 -16.45 -0.64
N LEU A 40 7.74 -16.80 -0.77
CA LEU A 40 7.21 -18.14 -0.44
C LEU A 40 7.80 -19.23 -1.32
N LEU A 41 8.04 -18.92 -2.60
CA LEU A 41 8.62 -19.86 -3.57
C LEU A 41 10.13 -19.96 -3.46
N GLY A 42 10.78 -19.12 -2.64
CA GLY A 42 12.24 -19.07 -2.51
C GLY A 42 12.93 -18.61 -3.80
N ILE A 43 12.27 -17.82 -4.61
CA ILE A 43 12.80 -17.32 -5.88
C ILE A 43 13.48 -15.97 -5.64
N ASP A 44 14.78 -15.91 -5.95
CA ASP A 44 15.51 -14.64 -5.99
C ASP A 44 15.05 -13.81 -7.19
N TYR A 45 14.78 -12.53 -6.95
CA TYR A 45 14.32 -11.63 -8.00
C TYR A 45 14.83 -10.22 -7.78
N LEU A 46 14.97 -9.47 -8.87
CA LEU A 46 15.27 -8.05 -8.82
C LEU A 46 13.96 -7.28 -8.68
N GLN A 47 13.82 -6.55 -7.59
CA GLN A 47 12.65 -5.74 -7.33
C GLN A 47 12.90 -4.26 -7.59
N ASN A 48 12.06 -3.65 -8.41
CA ASN A 48 12.08 -2.22 -8.70
C ASN A 48 10.69 -1.57 -8.52
N ASN A 49 9.93 -2.07 -7.56
CA ASN A 49 8.66 -1.51 -7.12
C ASN A 49 8.69 -1.24 -5.61
N PHE A 50 7.56 -0.85 -5.02
CA PHE A 50 7.43 -0.52 -3.61
C PHE A 50 6.79 -1.64 -2.77
N GLY A 51 6.64 -2.83 -3.34
CA GLY A 51 6.11 -3.99 -2.63
C GLY A 51 7.10 -4.54 -1.61
N VAL A 52 6.60 -5.21 -0.59
CA VAL A 52 7.38 -5.93 0.43
C VAL A 52 6.88 -7.36 0.58
N ASP A 53 7.75 -8.27 1.01
CA ASP A 53 7.35 -9.61 1.41
C ASP A 53 6.67 -9.54 2.79
N LEU A 54 5.35 -9.56 2.83
CA LEU A 54 4.55 -9.43 4.04
C LEU A 54 4.77 -10.54 5.08
N LEU A 55 5.44 -11.63 4.70
CA LEU A 55 5.81 -12.70 5.64
C LEU A 55 7.17 -12.46 6.32
N LYS A 56 7.95 -11.51 5.80
CA LYS A 56 9.28 -11.17 6.33
C LYS A 56 9.39 -9.73 6.83
N GLU A 57 8.57 -8.84 6.30
CA GLU A 57 8.65 -7.41 6.58
C GLU A 57 7.29 -6.86 6.98
N GLU A 58 7.29 -5.95 7.95
CA GLU A 58 6.10 -5.19 8.31
C GLU A 58 5.98 -3.94 7.44
N ARG A 59 4.77 -3.69 6.94
CA ARG A 59 4.46 -2.48 6.19
C ARG A 59 3.76 -1.46 7.12
N PRO A 60 4.43 -0.38 7.52
CA PRO A 60 3.83 0.59 8.45
C PRO A 60 2.71 1.41 7.80
N CYS A 61 2.84 1.71 6.50
CA CYS A 61 1.88 2.54 5.77
C CYS A 61 1.61 1.99 4.38
N MET A 62 0.39 2.19 3.93
CA MET A 62 -0.02 1.95 2.55
C MET A 62 -0.37 3.25 1.83
N PHE A 63 -0.13 3.22 0.53
CA PHE A 63 -0.56 4.27 -0.39
C PHE A 63 -1.27 3.64 -1.59
N TYR A 64 -2.37 4.26 -2.01
CA TYR A 64 -3.03 3.94 -3.27
C TYR A 64 -3.79 5.17 -3.80
N THR A 65 -4.16 5.13 -5.07
CA THR A 65 -5.00 6.14 -5.70
C THR A 65 -6.33 5.52 -6.11
N ALA A 66 -7.42 6.21 -5.89
CA ALA A 66 -8.75 5.80 -6.30
C ALA A 66 -9.62 7.03 -6.53
N ASP A 67 -10.37 7.08 -7.63
CA ASP A 67 -11.39 8.09 -7.93
C ASP A 67 -10.94 9.54 -7.63
N ASN A 68 -9.83 9.97 -8.22
CA ASN A 68 -9.24 11.29 -8.03
C ASN A 68 -8.76 11.58 -6.60
N MET A 69 -8.56 10.52 -5.81
CA MET A 69 -8.04 10.63 -4.46
C MET A 69 -6.65 9.99 -4.32
N ILE A 70 -5.83 10.63 -3.52
CA ILE A 70 -4.63 10.06 -2.94
C ILE A 70 -5.02 9.55 -1.56
N VAL A 71 -4.78 8.30 -1.30
CA VAL A 71 -5.13 7.67 -0.03
C VAL A 71 -3.89 7.11 0.64
N GLY A 72 -3.62 7.56 1.84
CA GLY A 72 -2.62 6.99 2.74
C GLY A 72 -3.28 6.32 3.91
N ARG A 73 -2.81 5.15 4.30
CA ARG A 73 -3.34 4.40 5.42
C ARG A 73 -2.25 3.71 6.23
N ASN A 74 -2.42 3.74 7.54
CA ASN A 74 -1.72 2.88 8.47
C ASN A 74 -2.73 2.09 9.33
N ALA A 75 -2.30 1.41 10.37
CA ALA A 75 -3.17 0.60 11.21
C ALA A 75 -4.29 1.40 11.90
N THR A 76 -4.04 2.65 12.24
CA THR A 76 -4.92 3.49 13.08
C THR A 76 -5.47 4.73 12.39
N GLN A 77 -4.93 5.10 11.23
CA GLN A 77 -5.28 6.33 10.54
C GLN A 77 -5.50 6.10 9.06
N LEU A 78 -6.41 6.86 8.46
CA LEU A 78 -6.59 6.98 7.02
C LEU A 78 -6.63 8.46 6.66
N TYR A 79 -5.76 8.84 5.73
CA TYR A 79 -5.69 10.16 5.15
C TYR A 79 -6.14 10.09 3.69
N MET A 80 -6.95 11.04 3.25
CA MET A 80 -7.40 11.14 1.86
C MET A 80 -7.27 12.58 1.39
N TYR A 81 -6.80 12.74 0.16
CA TYR A 81 -6.74 14.03 -0.54
C TYR A 81 -7.38 13.91 -1.90
N ASN A 82 -8.40 14.74 -2.15
CA ASN A 82 -9.05 14.85 -3.45
C ASN A 82 -8.36 15.96 -4.24
N TYR A 83 -7.67 15.59 -5.33
CA TYR A 83 -6.89 16.55 -6.13
C TYR A 83 -7.73 17.37 -7.11
N GLU A 84 -9.01 17.06 -7.33
CA GLU A 84 -9.92 17.91 -8.09
C GLU A 84 -10.50 19.04 -7.24
N THR A 85 -10.89 18.72 -6.01
CA THR A 85 -11.52 19.68 -5.10
C THR A 85 -10.54 20.33 -4.12
N ASN A 86 -9.30 19.83 -4.05
CA ASN A 86 -8.29 20.22 -3.05
C ASN A 86 -8.77 20.03 -1.60
N GLN A 87 -9.63 19.04 -1.36
CA GLN A 87 -10.13 18.74 -0.03
C GLN A 87 -9.34 17.60 0.61
N GLU A 88 -9.12 17.74 1.92
CA GLU A 88 -8.47 16.74 2.76
C GLU A 88 -9.47 16.12 3.72
N PHE A 89 -9.32 14.82 3.96
CA PHE A 89 -10.16 14.07 4.89
C PHE A 89 -9.26 13.20 5.77
N ALA A 90 -9.55 13.20 7.06
CA ALA A 90 -8.83 12.42 8.07
C ALA A 90 -9.79 11.51 8.83
N TYR A 91 -9.38 10.27 9.05
CA TYR A 91 -10.18 9.29 9.78
C TYR A 91 -9.28 8.51 10.74
N HIS A 92 -9.79 8.27 11.94
CA HIS A 92 -9.25 7.23 12.81
C HIS A 92 -9.91 5.90 12.53
N ALA A 93 -9.09 4.84 12.49
CA ALA A 93 -9.57 3.47 12.39
C ALA A 93 -9.69 2.90 13.81
N ASP A 94 -10.92 2.60 14.23
CA ASP A 94 -11.23 1.97 15.51
C ASP A 94 -12.09 0.72 15.27
N ASN A 95 -11.61 -0.43 15.73
CA ASN A 95 -12.32 -1.72 15.63
C ASN A 95 -12.90 -1.99 14.22
N GLY A 96 -12.12 -1.68 13.18
CA GLY A 96 -12.54 -1.87 11.78
C GLY A 96 -13.52 -0.82 11.25
N LYS A 97 -13.83 0.22 12.04
CA LYS A 97 -14.64 1.36 11.61
C LYS A 97 -13.76 2.59 11.39
N LEU A 98 -14.11 3.38 10.37
CA LEU A 98 -13.50 4.67 10.12
C LEU A 98 -14.37 5.77 10.75
N VAL A 99 -13.77 6.57 11.61
CA VAL A 99 -14.41 7.72 12.26
C VAL A 99 -13.76 8.97 11.69
N HIS A 100 -14.56 9.80 11.02
CA HIS A 100 -14.10 11.10 10.50
C HIS A 100 -13.69 12.03 11.65
N VAL A 101 -12.51 12.63 11.50
CA VAL A 101 -11.97 13.57 12.49
C VAL A 101 -11.44 14.83 11.77
N PRO A 102 -11.32 15.95 12.47
CA PRO A 102 -10.61 17.10 11.91
C PRO A 102 -9.15 16.73 11.58
N MET A 103 -8.63 17.28 10.49
CA MET A 103 -7.21 17.15 10.16
C MET A 103 -6.36 17.86 11.22
N ASP A 104 -5.37 17.14 11.75
CA ASP A 104 -4.39 17.66 12.70
C ASP A 104 -2.96 17.20 12.38
N ASP A 105 -1.99 17.63 13.14
CA ASP A 105 -0.56 17.36 12.89
C ASP A 105 -0.20 15.86 12.97
N SER A 106 -1.02 15.04 13.64
CA SER A 106 -0.78 13.59 13.73
C SER A 106 -0.90 12.87 12.38
N PHE A 107 -1.60 13.48 11.41
CA PHE A 107 -1.75 12.96 10.05
C PHE A 107 -0.65 13.41 9.09
N LEU A 108 0.19 14.39 9.46
CA LEU A 108 1.24 14.90 8.58
C LEU A 108 2.20 13.82 8.08
N PRO A 109 2.69 12.87 8.92
CA PRO A 109 3.56 11.82 8.44
C PRO A 109 2.91 10.93 7.36
N LEU A 110 1.62 10.63 7.52
CA LEU A 110 0.87 9.82 6.57
C LEU A 110 0.60 10.57 5.26
N LYS A 111 0.31 11.86 5.35
CA LYS A 111 0.19 12.77 4.21
C LYS A 111 1.50 12.84 3.43
N GLU A 112 2.61 13.15 4.09
CA GLU A 112 3.94 13.24 3.47
C GLU A 112 4.34 11.93 2.81
N TYR A 113 4.12 10.80 3.48
CA TYR A 113 4.34 9.47 2.92
C TYR A 113 3.55 9.28 1.62
N SER A 114 2.26 9.59 1.61
CA SER A 114 1.38 9.38 0.46
C SER A 114 1.82 10.19 -0.75
N PHE A 115 2.13 11.47 -0.56
CA PHE A 115 2.63 12.33 -1.64
C PHE A 115 4.02 11.93 -2.13
N SER A 116 4.92 11.56 -1.21
CA SER A 116 6.26 11.09 -1.56
C SER A 116 6.24 9.82 -2.39
N MET A 117 5.33 8.89 -2.06
CA MET A 117 5.16 7.65 -2.81
C MET A 117 4.61 7.90 -4.21
N LEU A 118 3.61 8.78 -4.35
CA LEU A 118 3.07 9.17 -5.66
C LEU A 118 4.16 9.80 -6.52
N GLN A 119 4.85 10.81 -6.00
CA GLN A 119 5.92 11.51 -6.72
C GLN A 119 7.06 10.55 -7.12
N SER A 120 7.42 9.63 -6.23
CA SER A 120 8.45 8.62 -6.51
C SER A 120 8.02 7.67 -7.62
N ALA A 121 6.76 7.23 -7.62
CA ALA A 121 6.22 6.39 -8.67
C ALA A 121 6.18 7.11 -10.01
N GLU A 122 5.68 8.34 -10.05
CA GLU A 122 5.65 9.16 -11.26
C GLU A 122 7.06 9.43 -11.80
N TYR A 123 8.01 9.76 -10.93
CA TYR A 123 9.39 9.98 -11.32
C TYR A 123 9.99 8.75 -11.99
N ARG A 124 9.80 7.57 -11.41
CA ARG A 124 10.30 6.30 -11.96
C ARG A 124 9.71 6.01 -13.34
N VAL A 125 8.41 6.19 -13.50
CA VAL A 125 7.72 5.97 -14.78
C VAL A 125 8.20 6.98 -15.83
N LYS A 126 8.22 8.27 -15.50
CA LYS A 126 8.62 9.33 -16.43
C LYS A 126 10.09 9.23 -16.90
N HIS A 127 10.96 8.67 -16.09
CA HIS A 127 12.39 8.57 -16.40
C HIS A 127 12.82 7.14 -16.81
N GLY A 128 11.87 6.24 -17.06
CA GLY A 128 12.16 4.86 -17.46
C GLY A 128 12.97 4.09 -16.42
N LYS A 129 12.94 4.51 -15.15
CA LYS A 129 13.63 3.84 -14.03
C LYS A 129 12.82 2.67 -13.48
N THR A 130 12.18 1.94 -14.35
CA THR A 130 11.63 0.62 -14.14
C THR A 130 12.70 -0.41 -14.52
N VAL A 131 12.55 -1.66 -14.16
CA VAL A 131 13.57 -2.70 -14.41
C VAL A 131 14.00 -2.68 -15.87
N ASN A 132 15.30 -2.48 -16.14
CA ASN A 132 15.84 -2.59 -17.47
C ASN A 132 15.98 -4.07 -17.86
N SER A 133 15.54 -4.43 -19.06
CA SER A 133 15.67 -5.77 -19.61
C SER A 133 17.13 -6.23 -19.78
N SER A 134 18.10 -5.30 -19.75
CA SER A 134 19.54 -5.57 -19.79
C SER A 134 20.11 -6.05 -18.45
N GLU A 135 19.39 -5.91 -17.34
CA GLU A 135 19.81 -6.37 -16.01
C GLU A 135 19.19 -7.73 -15.64
N THR A 136 18.31 -8.26 -16.48
CA THR A 136 17.76 -9.60 -16.35
C THR A 136 18.67 -10.61 -17.03
N THR A 137 19.83 -10.85 -16.44
CA THR A 137 20.62 -12.06 -16.77
C THR A 137 20.12 -13.16 -15.85
N PHE A 138 19.31 -14.07 -16.41
CA PHE A 138 18.97 -15.33 -15.76
C PHE A 138 20.14 -16.30 -15.84
#